data_38f62f6cce28d47aac520585d3e64857
#
_entry.id   38f62f6cce28d47aac520585d3e64857
#
_cell.length_a   1.000
_cell.length_b   1.000
_cell.length_c   1.000
_cell.angle_alpha   90.00
_cell.angle_beta   90.00
_cell.angle_gamma   90.00
#
_symmetry.space_group_name_H-M   'P 1'
#
loop_
_entity.id
_entity.type
_entity.pdbx_description
1 polymer ?
#
loop_
_entity_poly.entity_id
_entity_poly.type
_entity_poly.pdbx_seq_one_letter_code
_entity_poly.pdbx_strand_id
1 'polypeptide(L)'
;MKKKELESIDVEFALEMMVKDANINSRYLEIAKAKNLPIMENGYFSLILGINQAMFHLGYQLEGDGRRADCEDAENIEYMHLKAIER
;
A
#
# COMPACT_ATOMS: atom_id res chain seq x y z
N MET A 1 -26.94 15.23 6.31
CA MET A 1 -26.36 14.05 6.96
C MET A 1 -25.56 14.46 8.19
N LYS A 2 -25.80 13.78 9.26
CA LYS A 2 -25.04 14.04 10.47
C LYS A 2 -23.60 13.60 10.27
N LYS A 3 -22.67 14.49 10.52
CA LYS A 3 -21.27 14.17 10.41
C LYS A 3 -20.89 13.22 11.53
N LYS A 4 -20.45 12.05 11.16
CA LYS A 4 -20.00 11.07 12.13
C LYS A 4 -18.54 11.36 12.48
N GLU A 5 -18.28 11.39 13.75
CA GLU A 5 -16.91 11.49 14.20
C GLU A 5 -16.21 10.13 14.04
N LEU A 6 -15.01 10.14 13.53
CA LEU A 6 -14.24 8.92 13.42
C LEU A 6 -13.69 8.58 14.80
N GLU A 7 -13.93 7.36 15.20
CA GLU A 7 -13.36 6.83 16.42
C GLU A 7 -11.96 6.27 16.12
N SER A 8 -11.14 6.14 17.14
CA SER A 8 -9.79 5.59 17.00
C SER A 8 -9.78 4.26 16.29
N ILE A 9 -10.74 3.40 16.60
CA ILE A 9 -10.83 2.07 16.01
C ILE A 9 -11.12 2.14 14.52
N ASP A 10 -11.94 3.11 14.09
CA ASP A 10 -12.24 3.30 12.67
C ASP A 10 -11.00 3.74 11.91
N VAL A 11 -10.22 4.63 12.51
CA VAL A 11 -8.97 5.11 11.90
C VAL A 11 -7.96 3.97 11.82
N GLU A 12 -7.82 3.18 12.86
CA GLU A 12 -6.92 2.04 12.86
C GLU A 12 -7.31 1.03 11.79
N PHE A 13 -8.60 0.74 11.68
CA PHE A 13 -9.08 -0.17 10.65
C PHE A 13 -8.79 0.36 9.26
N ALA A 14 -9.06 1.65 9.02
CA ALA A 14 -8.79 2.27 7.73
C ALA A 14 -7.30 2.20 7.38
N LEU A 15 -6.43 2.48 8.34
CA LEU A 15 -4.98 2.40 8.13
C LEU A 15 -4.55 0.97 7.80
N GLU A 16 -5.10 -0.01 8.50
CA GLU A 16 -4.82 -1.42 8.23
C GLU A 16 -5.18 -1.80 6.81
N MET A 17 -6.37 -1.39 6.36
CA MET A 17 -6.81 -1.69 5.01
C MET A 17 -5.98 -0.96 3.96
N MET A 18 -5.60 0.28 4.22
CA MET A 18 -4.73 1.04 3.33
C MET A 18 -3.36 0.39 3.17
N VAL A 19 -2.78 -0.06 4.28
CA VAL A 19 -1.48 -0.75 4.25
C VAL A 19 -1.59 -2.06 3.48
N LYS A 20 -2.66 -2.81 3.70
CA LYS A 20 -2.91 -4.06 2.99
C LYS A 20 -3.03 -3.82 1.49
N ASP A 21 -3.78 -2.81 1.09
CA ASP A 21 -3.93 -2.46 -0.32
C ASP A 21 -2.60 -2.01 -0.93
N ALA A 22 -1.82 -1.24 -0.19
CA ALA A 22 -0.52 -0.80 -0.65
C ALA A 22 0.42 -1.99 -0.88
N ASN A 23 0.39 -2.96 0.00
CA ASN A 23 1.23 -4.16 -0.16
C ASN A 23 0.78 -5.03 -1.32
N ILE A 24 -0.53 -5.16 -1.53
CA ILE A 24 -1.05 -5.87 -2.69
C ILE A 24 -0.60 -5.20 -3.99
N ASN A 25 -0.70 -3.88 -4.05
CA ASN A 25 -0.28 -3.14 -5.25
C ASN A 25 1.23 -3.14 -5.43
N SER A 26 1.99 -3.16 -4.35
CA SER A 26 3.45 -3.30 -4.41
C SER A 26 3.84 -4.63 -5.05
N ARG A 27 3.13 -5.69 -4.71
CA ARG A 27 3.35 -7.00 -5.33
C ARG A 27 3.05 -6.98 -6.82
N TYR A 28 1.90 -6.43 -7.20
CA TYR A 28 1.54 -6.32 -8.61
C TYR A 28 2.49 -5.42 -9.39
N LEU A 29 2.98 -4.37 -8.74
CA LEU A 29 3.99 -3.51 -9.33
C LEU A 29 5.24 -4.30 -9.70
N GLU A 30 5.74 -5.13 -8.80
CA GLU A 30 6.92 -5.93 -9.07
C GLU A 30 6.67 -6.98 -10.14
N ILE A 31 5.49 -7.56 -10.17
CA ILE A 31 5.11 -8.47 -11.25
C ILE A 31 5.09 -7.74 -12.60
N ALA A 32 4.52 -6.54 -12.64
CA ALA A 32 4.48 -5.75 -13.86
C ALA A 32 5.88 -5.38 -14.36
N LYS A 33 6.78 -5.04 -13.44
CA LYS A 33 8.17 -4.77 -13.77
C LYS A 33 8.84 -6.00 -14.39
N ALA A 34 8.65 -7.14 -13.75
CA ALA A 34 9.26 -8.39 -14.20
C ALA A 34 8.75 -8.81 -15.58
N LYS A 35 7.48 -8.52 -15.86
CA LYS A 35 6.86 -8.85 -17.16
C LYS A 35 7.00 -7.73 -18.18
N ASN A 36 7.68 -6.64 -17.81
CA ASN A 36 7.92 -5.51 -18.70
C ASN A 36 6.61 -4.91 -19.25
N LEU A 37 5.71 -4.56 -18.34
CA LEU A 37 4.41 -3.99 -18.65
C LEU A 37 4.32 -2.55 -18.11
N PRO A 38 4.90 -1.57 -18.81
CA PRO A 38 5.08 -0.22 -18.27
C PRO A 38 3.78 0.51 -17.94
N ILE A 39 2.71 0.26 -18.68
CA ILE A 39 1.43 0.92 -18.40
C ILE A 39 0.86 0.41 -17.07
N MET A 40 0.93 -0.89 -16.85
CA MET A 40 0.45 -1.49 -15.60
C MET A 40 1.36 -1.09 -14.42
N GLU A 41 2.66 -1.05 -14.67
CA GLU A 41 3.64 -0.59 -13.67
C GLU A 41 3.30 0.80 -13.19
N ASN A 42 3.07 1.74 -14.12
CA ASN A 42 2.68 3.10 -13.75
C ASN A 42 1.36 3.16 -13.01
N GLY A 43 0.40 2.33 -13.39
CA GLY A 43 -0.90 2.25 -12.72
C GLY A 43 -0.77 1.82 -11.27
N TYR A 44 -0.04 0.75 -11.00
CA TYR A 44 0.15 0.27 -9.64
C TYR A 44 0.95 1.23 -8.79
N PHE A 45 1.99 1.83 -9.38
CA PHE A 45 2.77 2.84 -8.68
C PHE A 45 1.88 4.04 -8.27
N SER A 46 1.05 4.50 -9.18
CA SER A 46 0.12 5.61 -8.90
C SER A 46 -0.85 5.27 -7.78
N LEU A 47 -1.34 4.03 -7.73
CA LEU A 47 -2.23 3.59 -6.66
C LEU A 47 -1.53 3.65 -5.30
N ILE A 48 -0.28 3.21 -5.24
CA ILE A 48 0.50 3.26 -4.00
C ILE A 48 0.72 4.71 -3.56
N LEU A 49 1.06 5.59 -4.50
CA LEU A 49 1.21 7.01 -4.20
C LEU A 49 -0.08 7.63 -3.68
N GLY A 50 -1.22 7.26 -4.29
CA GLY A 50 -2.52 7.74 -3.84
C GLY A 50 -2.85 7.29 -2.44
N ILE A 51 -2.56 6.05 -2.12
CA ILE A 51 -2.76 5.49 -0.78
C ILE A 51 -1.89 6.26 0.23
N ASN A 52 -0.62 6.46 -0.11
CA ASN A 52 0.29 7.20 0.77
C ASN A 52 -0.21 8.62 1.02
N GLN A 53 -0.70 9.27 -0.03
CA GLN A 53 -1.23 10.62 0.09
C GLN A 53 -2.47 10.67 0.99
N ALA A 54 -3.35 9.71 0.88
CA ALA A 54 -4.51 9.60 1.77
C ALA A 54 -4.06 9.41 3.21
N MET A 55 -3.04 8.60 3.44
CA MET A 55 -2.50 8.38 4.79
C MET A 55 -1.88 9.64 5.37
N PHE A 56 -1.30 10.49 4.53
CA PHE A 56 -0.78 11.79 4.98
C PHE A 56 -1.86 12.64 5.65
N HIS A 57 -3.06 12.60 5.12
CA HIS A 57 -4.18 13.35 5.69
C HIS A 57 -4.56 12.84 7.09
N LEU A 58 -4.17 11.62 7.40
CA LEU A 58 -4.43 11.02 8.72
C LEU A 58 -3.20 11.13 9.63
N GLY A 59 -2.13 11.76 9.18
CA GLY A 59 -0.91 11.91 9.96
C GLY A 59 0.05 10.74 9.87
N TYR A 60 -0.07 9.94 8.81
CA TYR A 60 0.76 8.73 8.61
C TYR A 60 1.39 8.74 7.24
N GLN A 61 2.30 7.82 7.05
CA GLN A 61 2.88 7.60 5.74
C GLN A 61 3.28 6.13 5.60
N LEU A 62 3.42 5.68 4.37
CA LEU A 62 3.91 4.34 4.08
C LEU A 62 5.44 4.33 4.12
N GLU A 63 5.97 3.28 4.70
CA GLU A 63 7.41 3.05 4.69
C GLU A 63 7.69 1.56 4.61
N GLY A 64 8.70 1.20 3.85
CA GLY A 64 9.16 -0.17 3.83
C GLY A 64 9.78 -0.54 5.17
N ASP A 65 9.45 -1.70 5.68
CA ASP A 65 9.96 -2.13 6.99
C ASP A 65 11.28 -2.89 6.90
N GLY A 66 11.89 -2.90 5.72
CA GLY A 66 13.17 -3.57 5.51
C GLY A 66 13.06 -5.05 5.18
N ARG A 67 11.85 -5.59 5.25
CA ARG A 67 11.60 -6.99 4.87
C ARG A 67 11.03 -7.05 3.48
N ARG A 68 11.28 -8.15 2.82
CA ARG A 68 10.62 -8.45 1.56
C ARG A 68 9.68 -9.60 1.80
N ALA A 69 8.48 -9.48 1.28
CA ALA A 69 7.48 -10.53 1.41
C ALA A 69 7.52 -11.41 0.17
N ASP A 70 7.50 -12.69 0.37
CA ASP A 70 7.43 -13.64 -0.73
C ASP A 70 6.04 -13.68 -1.31
N CYS A 71 5.97 -13.80 -2.62
CA CYS A 71 4.71 -13.96 -3.33
C CYS A 71 4.59 -15.40 -3.78
N GLU A 72 4.05 -16.24 -2.91
CA GLU A 72 3.97 -17.68 -3.17
C GLU A 72 3.23 -18.02 -4.47
N ASP A 73 2.22 -17.26 -4.76
CA ASP A 73 1.34 -17.53 -5.91
C ASP A 73 1.70 -16.73 -7.15
N ALA A 74 2.78 -16.00 -7.13
CA ALA A 74 3.11 -15.11 -8.22
C ALA A 74 4.56 -15.18 -8.61
N GLU A 75 5.03 -16.36 -8.99
CA GLU A 75 6.32 -16.49 -9.66
C GLU A 75 7.53 -16.15 -8.78
N ASN A 76 7.41 -16.32 -7.48
CA ASN A 76 8.50 -16.06 -6.52
C ASN A 76 9.02 -14.61 -6.54
N ILE A 77 8.13 -13.69 -6.78
CA ILE A 77 8.50 -12.27 -6.79
C ILE A 77 8.43 -11.71 -5.38
N GLU A 78 9.51 -11.13 -4.96
CA GLU A 78 9.59 -10.41 -3.70
C GLU A 78 9.07 -8.99 -3.89
N TYR A 79 8.39 -8.48 -2.89
CA TYR A 79 7.96 -7.09 -2.89
C TYR A 79 8.27 -6.45 -1.55
N MET A 80 8.33 -5.13 -1.55
CA MET A 80 8.60 -4.38 -0.33
C MET A 80 7.42 -4.51 0.62
N HIS A 81 7.70 -4.89 1.86
CA HIS A 81 6.68 -4.94 2.89
C HIS A 81 6.52 -3.54 3.49
N LEU A 82 5.35 -2.98 3.29
CA LEU A 82 5.06 -1.62 3.71
C LEU A 82 4.30 -1.60 5.03
N LYS A 83 4.51 -0.56 5.79
CA LYS A 83 3.80 -0.33 7.05
C LYS A 83 3.45 1.14 7.18
N ALA A 84 2.49 1.44 8.04
CA ALA A 84 2.14 2.81 8.37
C ALA A 84 3.03 3.30 9.52
N ILE A 85 3.60 4.48 9.33
CA ILE A 85 4.35 5.13 10.40
C ILE A 85 3.79 6.54 10.59
N GLU A 86 3.84 7.03 11.80
CA GLU A 86 3.45 8.41 12.10
C GLU A 86 4.47 9.37 11.50
N ARG A 87 3.95 10.46 10.96
CA ARG A 87 4.80 11.52 10.45
C ARG A 87 5.33 12.39 11.57
#